data_d1100baef0c59171d48ef35f588426c4
#
_entry.id   d1100baef0c59171d48ef35f588426c4
#
_cell.length_a   1.000
_cell.length_b   1.000
_cell.length_c   1.000
_cell.angle_alpha   90.00
_cell.angle_beta   90.00
_cell.angle_gamma   90.00
#
_symmetry.space_group_name_H-M   'P 1'
#
loop_
_entity.id
_entity.type
_entity.pdbx_description
1 polymer ?
#
loop_
_entity_poly.entity_id
_entity_poly.type
_entity_poly.pdbx_seq_one_letter_code
_entity_poly.pdbx_strand_id
1 'polypeptide(L)'
;GGESHQLAQVMAKEADRLNRVVSELLELVRPAHLNYQTVDINALIRHSLQLVSQDAQSRGIALQFTPRPELTTISADPDRLNQVLLNLYLNAMQAIGRDGVIRVTASEADRQRVKIVVTDSGKGMSDEELQAIFTPYFTTKAGGTGLGLAVVQNIIEQHGGTIRAESQPGAGAIFTLWLPVDAQRREDEQR
;
A
#
# COMPACT_ATOMS: atom_id res chain seq x y z
N GLY A 1 32.09 14.17 -22.29
CA GLY A 1 30.90 13.27 -22.48
C GLY A 1 30.32 12.68 -21.18
N GLY A 2 31.09 12.54 -20.09
CA GLY A 2 30.62 11.95 -18.85
C GLY A 2 29.70 12.84 -18.02
N GLU A 3 30.04 14.11 -17.88
CA GLU A 3 29.27 15.06 -17.07
C GLU A 3 27.86 15.33 -17.65
N SER A 4 27.76 15.47 -18.97
CA SER A 4 26.46 15.65 -19.63
C SER A 4 25.55 14.45 -19.49
N HIS A 5 26.09 13.22 -19.45
CA HIS A 5 25.32 12.00 -19.25
C HIS A 5 24.85 11.88 -17.80
N GLN A 6 25.72 12.20 -16.82
CA GLN A 6 25.34 12.24 -15.40
C GLN A 6 24.28 13.30 -15.12
N LEU A 7 24.38 14.49 -15.71
CA LEU A 7 23.39 15.54 -15.57
C LEU A 7 22.03 15.11 -16.16
N ALA A 8 22.03 14.49 -17.34
CA ALA A 8 20.81 13.96 -17.95
C ALA A 8 20.12 12.89 -17.10
N GLN A 9 20.90 12.00 -16.47
CA GLN A 9 20.36 10.98 -15.55
C GLN A 9 19.75 11.59 -14.27
N VAL A 10 20.41 12.63 -13.72
CA VAL A 10 19.87 13.34 -12.54
C VAL A 10 18.57 14.05 -12.89
N MET A 11 18.53 14.75 -14.05
CA MET A 11 17.33 15.42 -14.52
C MET A 11 16.18 14.45 -14.78
N ALA A 12 16.44 13.31 -15.42
CA ALA A 12 15.43 12.28 -15.65
C ALA A 12 14.85 11.73 -14.31
N LYS A 13 15.73 11.45 -13.35
CA LYS A 13 15.30 10.97 -12.02
C LYS A 13 14.45 12.00 -11.26
N GLU A 14 14.81 13.30 -11.37
CA GLU A 14 14.03 14.36 -10.73
C GLU A 14 12.68 14.59 -11.44
N ALA A 15 12.64 14.50 -12.78
CA ALA A 15 11.39 14.55 -13.54
C ALA A 15 10.45 13.39 -13.15
N ASP A 16 10.95 12.17 -13.03
CA ASP A 16 10.17 11.01 -12.58
C ASP A 16 9.64 11.19 -11.14
N ARG A 17 10.46 11.79 -10.28
CA ARG A 17 10.07 12.14 -8.91
C ARG A 17 8.93 13.16 -8.89
N LEU A 18 9.06 14.25 -9.67
CA LEU A 18 8.03 15.29 -9.78
C LEU A 18 6.73 14.72 -10.35
N ASN A 19 6.78 13.90 -11.39
CA ASN A 19 5.62 13.25 -11.96
C ASN A 19 4.91 12.36 -10.93
N ARG A 20 5.65 11.65 -10.10
CA ARG A 20 5.09 10.84 -9.01
C ARG A 20 4.38 11.71 -7.96
N VAL A 21 5.03 12.79 -7.50
CA VAL A 21 4.44 13.74 -6.53
C VAL A 21 3.15 14.33 -7.07
N VAL A 22 3.14 14.77 -8.32
CA VAL A 22 1.94 15.36 -8.95
C VAL A 22 0.83 14.30 -9.06
N SER A 23 1.16 13.10 -9.48
CA SER A 23 0.19 12.00 -9.59
C SER A 23 -0.42 11.65 -8.22
N GLU A 24 0.41 11.47 -7.19
CA GLU A 24 -0.03 11.19 -5.82
C GLU A 24 -0.88 12.34 -5.24
N LEU A 25 -0.54 13.60 -5.53
CA LEU A 25 -1.32 14.76 -5.11
C LEU A 25 -2.71 14.79 -5.78
N LEU A 26 -2.75 14.54 -7.10
CA LEU A 26 -4.02 14.47 -7.83
C LEU A 26 -4.92 13.35 -7.30
N GLU A 27 -4.35 12.23 -6.85
CA GLU A 27 -5.08 11.12 -6.24
C GLU A 27 -5.77 11.53 -4.91
N LEU A 28 -5.14 12.41 -4.12
CA LEU A 28 -5.71 12.89 -2.85
C LEU A 28 -6.87 13.88 -3.07
N VAL A 29 -6.86 14.62 -4.18
CA VAL A 29 -7.84 15.70 -4.44
C VAL A 29 -8.99 15.24 -5.33
N ARG A 30 -8.80 14.18 -6.10
CA ARG A 30 -9.81 13.70 -7.05
C ARG A 30 -10.97 13.03 -6.30
N PRO A 31 -12.24 13.48 -6.51
CA PRO A 31 -13.38 12.67 -6.11
C PRO A 31 -13.33 11.37 -6.90
N ALA A 32 -13.12 10.25 -6.21
CA ALA A 32 -12.98 8.97 -6.87
C ALA A 32 -14.36 8.45 -7.29
N HIS A 33 -14.57 8.38 -8.60
CA HIS A 33 -15.52 7.41 -9.11
C HIS A 33 -14.82 6.05 -9.09
N LEU A 34 -15.07 5.25 -8.04
CA LEU A 34 -14.55 3.89 -7.94
C LEU A 34 -15.24 3.00 -8.99
N ASN A 35 -14.45 2.22 -9.70
CA ASN A 35 -14.97 1.23 -10.63
C ASN A 35 -15.17 -0.10 -9.90
N TYR A 36 -16.33 -0.23 -9.22
CA TYR A 36 -16.64 -1.41 -8.43
C TYR A 36 -16.81 -2.66 -9.28
N GLN A 37 -16.11 -3.71 -8.90
CA GLN A 37 -16.17 -5.05 -9.49
C GLN A 37 -16.18 -6.10 -8.38
N THR A 38 -16.58 -7.33 -8.71
CA THR A 38 -16.39 -8.48 -7.82
C THR A 38 -14.91 -8.87 -7.82
N VAL A 39 -14.25 -8.71 -6.68
CA VAL A 39 -12.81 -8.94 -6.51
C VAL A 39 -12.55 -10.16 -5.64
N ASP A 40 -11.80 -11.13 -6.18
CA ASP A 40 -11.18 -12.19 -5.40
C ASP A 40 -9.91 -11.64 -4.73
N ILE A 41 -9.94 -11.52 -3.41
CA ILE A 41 -8.84 -10.96 -2.61
C ILE A 41 -7.59 -11.83 -2.70
N ASN A 42 -7.72 -13.15 -2.79
CA ASN A 42 -6.56 -14.04 -2.95
C ASN A 42 -5.88 -13.82 -4.32
N ALA A 43 -6.65 -13.64 -5.38
CA ALA A 43 -6.13 -13.36 -6.71
C ALA A 43 -5.45 -11.98 -6.76
N LEU A 44 -6.06 -10.96 -6.15
CA LEU A 44 -5.51 -9.60 -6.06
C LEU A 44 -4.16 -9.59 -5.33
N ILE A 45 -4.07 -10.24 -4.15
CA ILE A 45 -2.83 -10.31 -3.37
C ILE A 45 -1.73 -11.05 -4.16
N ARG A 46 -2.05 -12.19 -4.79
CA ARG A 46 -1.07 -12.91 -5.62
C ARG A 46 -0.54 -12.05 -6.76
N HIS A 47 -1.44 -11.36 -7.46
CA HIS A 47 -1.07 -10.47 -8.56
C HIS A 47 -0.15 -9.34 -8.08
N SER A 48 -0.53 -8.63 -7.02
CA SER A 48 0.26 -7.52 -6.48
C SER A 48 1.65 -7.94 -5.96
N LEU A 49 1.75 -9.11 -5.31
CA LEU A 49 3.05 -9.67 -4.89
C LEU A 49 3.94 -10.05 -6.08
N GLN A 50 3.35 -10.55 -7.16
CA GLN A 50 4.09 -10.89 -8.38
C GLN A 50 4.75 -9.64 -8.99
N LEU A 51 4.08 -8.48 -8.97
CA LEU A 51 4.62 -7.23 -9.51
C LEU A 51 5.89 -6.76 -8.78
N VAL A 52 6.04 -7.06 -7.50
CA VAL A 52 7.22 -6.67 -6.70
C VAL A 52 8.23 -7.80 -6.51
N SER A 53 7.95 -9.00 -7.02
CA SER A 53 8.74 -10.20 -6.72
C SER A 53 10.21 -10.10 -7.15
N GLN A 54 10.49 -9.53 -8.30
CA GLN A 54 11.85 -9.38 -8.81
C GLN A 54 12.68 -8.40 -7.96
N ASP A 55 12.08 -7.25 -7.57
CA ASP A 55 12.76 -6.28 -6.71
C ASP A 55 12.98 -6.85 -5.30
N ALA A 56 11.98 -7.51 -4.72
CA ALA A 56 12.10 -8.20 -3.43
C ALA A 56 13.23 -9.25 -3.46
N GLN A 57 13.27 -10.10 -4.51
CA GLN A 57 14.30 -11.12 -4.69
C GLN A 57 15.70 -10.50 -4.79
N SER A 58 15.86 -9.40 -5.52
CA SER A 58 17.15 -8.71 -5.69
C SER A 58 17.69 -8.14 -4.36
N ARG A 59 16.79 -7.92 -3.39
CA ARG A 59 17.10 -7.42 -2.04
C ARG A 59 17.19 -8.53 -0.99
N GLY A 60 16.99 -9.80 -1.33
CA GLY A 60 16.94 -10.90 -0.37
C GLY A 60 15.67 -10.89 0.51
N ILE A 61 14.59 -10.25 0.07
CA ILE A 61 13.35 -10.14 0.83
C ILE A 61 12.39 -11.27 0.43
N ALA A 62 12.00 -12.10 1.41
CA ALA A 62 11.03 -13.17 1.20
C ALA A 62 9.59 -12.62 1.22
N LEU A 63 8.82 -12.94 0.19
CA LEU A 63 7.39 -12.64 0.12
C LEU A 63 6.59 -13.89 0.55
N GLN A 64 5.75 -13.77 1.57
CA GLN A 64 4.96 -14.87 2.13
C GLN A 64 3.48 -14.55 2.06
N PHE A 65 2.72 -15.43 1.42
CA PHE A 65 1.26 -15.36 1.38
C PHE A 65 0.68 -16.77 1.36
N THR A 66 -0.27 -17.02 2.25
CA THR A 66 -1.05 -18.26 2.26
C THR A 66 -2.50 -17.91 1.92
N PRO A 67 -3.00 -18.28 0.73
CA PRO A 67 -4.37 -18.00 0.35
C PRO A 67 -5.35 -18.81 1.20
N ARG A 68 -6.56 -18.27 1.40
CA ARG A 68 -7.70 -18.95 2.04
C ARG A 68 -8.80 -19.17 1.01
N PRO A 69 -9.02 -20.42 0.55
CA PRO A 69 -9.98 -20.72 -0.51
C PRO A 69 -11.42 -20.28 -0.21
N GLU A 70 -11.80 -20.33 1.08
CA GLU A 70 -13.13 -19.94 1.55
C GLU A 70 -13.34 -18.44 1.72
N LEU A 71 -12.31 -17.63 1.45
CA LEU A 71 -12.42 -16.18 1.61
C LEU A 71 -13.41 -15.61 0.59
N THR A 72 -14.41 -14.90 1.11
CA THR A 72 -15.45 -14.24 0.32
C THR A 72 -14.86 -13.20 -0.64
N THR A 73 -15.43 -13.10 -1.84
CA THR A 73 -15.16 -11.97 -2.75
C THR A 73 -15.79 -10.69 -2.20
N ILE A 74 -15.23 -9.55 -2.58
CA ILE A 74 -15.76 -8.24 -2.18
C ILE A 74 -16.11 -7.39 -3.40
N SER A 75 -17.00 -6.41 -3.22
CA SER A 75 -17.24 -5.35 -4.21
C SER A 75 -16.23 -4.23 -3.98
N ALA A 76 -15.30 -4.02 -4.92
CA ALA A 76 -14.23 -3.04 -4.80
C ALA A 76 -13.69 -2.63 -6.18
N ASP A 77 -12.87 -1.58 -6.20
CA ASP A 77 -12.06 -1.21 -7.37
C ASP A 77 -10.71 -1.94 -7.30
N PRO A 78 -10.47 -2.95 -8.17
CA PRO A 78 -9.26 -3.78 -8.10
C PRO A 78 -7.98 -3.00 -8.37
N ASP A 79 -8.01 -1.98 -9.24
CA ASP A 79 -6.83 -1.18 -9.58
C ASP A 79 -6.42 -0.31 -8.40
N ARG A 80 -7.40 0.29 -7.71
CA ARG A 80 -7.18 1.06 -6.50
C ARG A 80 -6.66 0.21 -5.34
N LEU A 81 -7.25 -0.98 -5.12
CA LEU A 81 -6.75 -1.89 -4.09
C LEU A 81 -5.35 -2.44 -4.43
N ASN A 82 -5.06 -2.68 -5.70
CA ASN A 82 -3.70 -3.04 -6.13
C ASN A 82 -2.70 -1.92 -5.82
N GLN A 83 -3.06 -0.65 -6.06
CA GLN A 83 -2.26 0.52 -5.70
C GLN A 83 -2.00 0.59 -4.19
N VAL A 84 -3.00 0.31 -3.35
CA VAL A 84 -2.85 0.22 -1.89
C VAL A 84 -1.80 -0.82 -1.51
N LEU A 85 -1.93 -2.05 -2.03
CA LEU A 85 -1.02 -3.15 -1.71
C LEU A 85 0.41 -2.85 -2.18
N LEU A 86 0.58 -2.32 -3.39
CA LEU A 86 1.89 -1.93 -3.91
C LEU A 86 2.55 -0.85 -3.05
N ASN A 87 1.82 0.18 -2.62
CA ASN A 87 2.35 1.21 -1.73
C ASN A 87 2.82 0.63 -0.40
N LEU A 88 2.06 -0.30 0.19
CA LEU A 88 2.46 -0.98 1.43
C LEU A 88 3.70 -1.85 1.23
N TYR A 89 3.79 -2.63 0.14
CA TYR A 89 4.96 -3.47 -0.14
C TYR A 89 6.22 -2.65 -0.41
N LEU A 90 6.11 -1.57 -1.19
CA LEU A 90 7.23 -0.66 -1.45
C LEU A 90 7.73 0.00 -0.16
N ASN A 91 6.81 0.41 0.73
CA ASN A 91 7.17 0.93 2.04
C ASN A 91 7.86 -0.11 2.92
N ALA A 92 7.36 -1.35 2.93
CA ALA A 92 7.95 -2.47 3.65
C ALA A 92 9.36 -2.79 3.13
N MET A 93 9.55 -2.93 1.81
CA MET A 93 10.87 -3.17 1.21
C MET A 93 11.88 -2.07 1.52
N GLN A 94 11.43 -0.81 1.58
CA GLN A 94 12.29 0.31 1.98
C GLN A 94 12.65 0.28 3.46
N ALA A 95 11.72 -0.14 4.35
CA ALA A 95 11.96 -0.26 5.78
C ALA A 95 12.89 -1.43 6.11
N ILE A 96 12.80 -2.53 5.37
CA ILE A 96 13.68 -3.70 5.49
C ILE A 96 15.07 -3.38 4.94
N GLY A 97 15.15 -2.74 3.77
CA GLY A 97 16.38 -2.52 3.02
C GLY A 97 16.87 -3.79 2.32
N ARG A 98 17.42 -4.75 3.06
CA ARG A 98 17.88 -6.06 2.59
C ARG A 98 17.61 -7.16 3.62
N ASP A 99 17.49 -8.38 3.13
CA ASP A 99 17.41 -9.61 3.94
C ASP A 99 16.30 -9.55 4.99
N GLY A 100 15.08 -9.84 4.58
CA GLY A 100 13.92 -9.79 5.47
C GLY A 100 12.70 -10.48 4.90
N VAL A 101 11.55 -10.20 5.49
CA VAL A 101 10.30 -10.85 5.11
C VAL A 101 9.15 -9.85 5.07
N ILE A 102 8.32 -9.97 4.03
CA ILE A 102 6.99 -9.36 3.95
C ILE A 102 5.98 -10.49 3.97
N ARG A 103 5.09 -10.46 4.95
CA ARG A 103 4.01 -11.45 5.09
C ARG A 103 2.68 -10.77 4.87
N VAL A 104 1.86 -11.37 4.01
CA VAL A 104 0.49 -10.94 3.77
C VAL A 104 -0.45 -12.04 4.22
N THR A 105 -1.50 -11.68 4.92
CA THR A 105 -2.60 -12.58 5.26
C THR A 105 -3.93 -11.91 4.94
N ALA A 106 -4.93 -12.72 4.55
CA ALA A 106 -6.29 -12.27 4.39
C ALA A 106 -7.24 -13.21 5.14
N SER A 107 -8.27 -12.67 5.75
CA SER A 107 -9.29 -13.43 6.49
C SER A 107 -10.60 -12.67 6.52
N GLU A 108 -11.70 -13.35 6.75
CA GLU A 108 -12.93 -12.67 7.18
C GLU A 108 -12.70 -12.08 8.58
N ALA A 109 -13.03 -10.80 8.75
CA ALA A 109 -13.04 -10.15 10.06
C ALA A 109 -14.38 -10.39 10.77
N ASP A 110 -15.46 -10.34 9.97
CA ASP A 110 -16.85 -10.67 10.33
C ASP A 110 -17.63 -10.96 9.03
N ARG A 111 -18.96 -11.19 9.13
CA ARG A 111 -19.81 -11.49 7.96
C ARG A 111 -19.88 -10.38 6.91
N GLN A 112 -19.43 -9.18 7.24
CA GLN A 112 -19.55 -7.99 6.38
C GLN A 112 -18.20 -7.39 6.00
N ARG A 113 -17.08 -7.90 6.54
CA ARG A 113 -15.76 -7.31 6.30
C ARG A 113 -14.68 -8.37 6.10
N VAL A 114 -13.81 -8.09 5.15
CA VAL A 114 -12.55 -8.79 4.95
C VAL A 114 -11.43 -8.00 5.61
N LYS A 115 -10.51 -8.69 6.26
CA LYS A 115 -9.29 -8.15 6.87
C LYS A 115 -8.08 -8.59 6.06
N ILE A 116 -7.26 -7.63 5.61
CA ILE A 116 -5.95 -7.88 5.00
C ILE A 116 -4.89 -7.33 5.95
N VAL A 117 -3.87 -8.12 6.24
CA VAL A 117 -2.74 -7.72 7.09
C VAL A 117 -1.46 -7.85 6.30
N VAL A 118 -0.69 -6.76 6.27
CA VAL A 118 0.67 -6.70 5.69
C VAL A 118 1.64 -6.47 6.84
N THR A 119 2.57 -7.40 7.03
CA THR A 119 3.60 -7.33 8.08
C THR A 119 4.98 -7.32 7.42
N ASP A 120 5.86 -6.46 7.88
CA ASP A 120 7.25 -6.44 7.49
C ASP A 120 8.21 -6.63 8.67
N SER A 121 9.41 -7.08 8.39
CA SER A 121 10.50 -7.25 9.36
C SER A 121 11.50 -6.07 9.32
N GLY A 122 11.03 -4.87 8.95
CA GLY A 122 11.88 -3.71 8.80
C GLY A 122 12.30 -3.06 10.13
N LYS A 123 12.84 -1.86 10.04
CA LYS A 123 13.35 -1.09 11.19
C LYS A 123 12.28 -0.65 12.18
N GLY A 124 11.01 -0.76 11.82
CA GLY A 124 9.90 -0.23 12.60
C GLY A 124 9.87 1.30 12.67
N MET A 125 8.99 1.81 13.54
CA MET A 125 8.71 3.25 13.72
C MET A 125 8.62 3.59 15.20
N SER A 126 9.00 4.83 15.56
CA SER A 126 8.73 5.39 16.87
C SER A 126 7.24 5.76 17.02
N ASP A 127 6.80 6.04 18.25
CA ASP A 127 5.42 6.45 18.51
C ASP A 127 5.07 7.76 17.80
N GLU A 128 6.02 8.70 17.72
CA GLU A 128 5.85 9.99 17.02
C GLU A 128 5.72 9.77 15.50
N GLU A 129 6.56 8.90 14.94
CA GLU A 129 6.45 8.52 13.52
C GLU A 129 5.10 7.86 13.25
N LEU A 130 4.70 6.88 14.09
CA LEU A 130 3.47 6.13 13.94
C LEU A 130 2.21 7.00 13.97
N GLN A 131 2.20 8.06 14.80
CA GLN A 131 1.10 9.02 14.85
C GLN A 131 1.00 9.88 13.59
N ALA A 132 2.11 10.08 12.87
CA ALA A 132 2.18 11.00 11.73
C ALA A 132 2.17 10.31 10.36
N ILE A 133 2.29 8.96 10.27
CA ILE A 133 2.53 8.25 9.01
C ILE A 133 1.47 8.44 7.94
N PHE A 134 0.23 8.73 8.30
CA PHE A 134 -0.87 9.00 7.36
C PHE A 134 -1.03 10.50 7.02
N THR A 135 -0.27 11.37 7.70
CA THR A 135 -0.28 12.81 7.40
C THR A 135 0.40 13.05 6.04
N PRO A 136 -0.26 13.75 5.09
CA PRO A 136 0.35 14.08 3.81
C PRO A 136 1.71 14.81 4.00
N TYR A 137 2.67 14.48 3.14
CA TYR A 137 4.04 14.99 3.16
C TYR A 137 4.92 14.56 4.34
N PHE A 138 4.41 13.78 5.28
CA PHE A 138 5.23 13.22 6.34
C PHE A 138 6.12 12.11 5.81
N THR A 139 7.42 12.23 5.96
CA THR A 139 8.40 11.22 5.56
C THR A 139 9.69 11.34 6.37
N THR A 140 10.21 10.22 6.80
CA THR A 140 11.55 10.09 7.41
C THR A 140 12.60 9.61 6.40
N LYS A 141 12.21 9.46 5.12
CA LYS A 141 13.05 8.89 4.06
C LYS A 141 13.62 10.01 3.19
N ALA A 142 14.92 9.98 2.95
CA ALA A 142 15.56 10.88 1.98
C ALA A 142 14.96 10.62 0.57
N GLY A 143 14.35 11.68 -0.01
CA GLY A 143 13.71 11.60 -1.33
C GLY A 143 12.33 10.94 -1.36
N GLY A 144 11.74 10.62 -0.21
CA GLY A 144 10.33 10.22 -0.12
C GLY A 144 9.39 11.40 -0.38
N THR A 145 8.21 11.13 -0.96
CA THR A 145 7.17 12.14 -1.18
C THR A 145 6.34 12.41 0.06
N GLY A 146 6.25 11.41 0.96
CA GLY A 146 5.37 11.45 2.13
C GLY A 146 3.88 11.36 1.80
N LEU A 147 3.53 11.02 0.55
CA LEU A 147 2.13 10.94 0.09
C LEU A 147 1.60 9.50 0.04
N GLY A 148 2.47 8.50 -0.11
CA GLY A 148 2.04 7.12 -0.38
C GLY A 148 1.08 6.54 0.66
N LEU A 149 1.32 6.74 1.98
CA LEU A 149 0.41 6.23 3.02
C LEU A 149 -0.85 7.07 3.17
N ALA A 150 -0.80 8.38 2.89
CA ALA A 150 -1.99 9.22 2.82
C ALA A 150 -2.91 8.78 1.66
N VAL A 151 -2.34 8.44 0.50
CA VAL A 151 -3.08 7.85 -0.64
C VAL A 151 -3.69 6.50 -0.26
N VAL A 152 -2.95 5.64 0.45
CA VAL A 152 -3.47 4.36 0.95
C VAL A 152 -4.68 4.58 1.84
N GLN A 153 -4.59 5.48 2.82
CA GLN A 153 -5.71 5.78 3.71
C GLN A 153 -6.91 6.30 2.93
N ASN A 154 -6.72 7.26 2.03
CA ASN A 154 -7.78 7.83 1.20
C ASN A 154 -8.50 6.75 0.37
N ILE A 155 -7.77 5.88 -0.31
CA ILE A 155 -8.37 4.81 -1.11
C ILE A 155 -9.18 3.85 -0.24
N ILE A 156 -8.68 3.46 0.92
CA ILE A 156 -9.40 2.56 1.85
C ILE A 156 -10.66 3.22 2.39
N GLU A 157 -10.61 4.51 2.75
CA GLU A 157 -11.78 5.28 3.20
C GLU A 157 -12.84 5.42 2.10
N GLN A 158 -12.43 5.66 0.85
CA GLN A 158 -13.32 5.69 -0.31
C GLN A 158 -14.04 4.36 -0.53
N HIS A 159 -13.43 3.22 -0.19
CA HIS A 159 -14.08 1.91 -0.19
C HIS A 159 -14.94 1.65 1.06
N GLY A 160 -15.16 2.64 1.94
CA GLY A 160 -15.86 2.46 3.20
C GLY A 160 -15.13 1.58 4.21
N GLY A 161 -13.82 1.39 4.00
CA GLY A 161 -12.94 0.61 4.84
C GLY A 161 -12.21 1.44 5.90
N THR A 162 -11.33 0.78 6.64
CA THR A 162 -10.42 1.41 7.61
C THR A 162 -9.04 0.80 7.54
N ILE A 163 -8.02 1.57 7.87
CA ILE A 163 -6.64 1.11 8.00
C ILE A 163 -6.10 1.44 9.40
N ARG A 164 -5.29 0.55 9.95
CA ARG A 164 -4.49 0.78 11.16
C ARG A 164 -3.07 0.34 10.94
N ALA A 165 -2.16 0.98 11.64
CA ALA A 165 -0.75 0.60 11.68
C ALA A 165 -0.32 0.38 13.14
N GLU A 166 0.53 -0.63 13.33
CA GLU A 166 1.17 -0.97 14.58
C GLU A 166 2.66 -1.18 14.29
N SER A 167 3.53 -0.62 15.10
CA SER A 167 4.97 -0.74 14.94
C SER A 167 5.71 -0.45 16.21
N GLN A 168 6.92 -0.99 16.33
CA GLN A 168 7.88 -0.64 17.36
C GLN A 168 9.27 -0.57 16.72
N PRO A 169 10.17 0.30 17.19
CA PRO A 169 11.54 0.36 16.70
C PRO A 169 12.22 -1.01 16.76
N GLY A 170 12.78 -1.45 15.62
CA GLY A 170 13.45 -2.75 15.48
C GLY A 170 12.54 -3.96 15.31
N ALA A 171 11.20 -3.82 15.36
CA ALA A 171 10.26 -4.93 15.28
C ALA A 171 9.42 -4.97 13.99
N GLY A 172 9.72 -4.09 13.01
CA GLY A 172 8.96 -3.95 11.78
C GLY A 172 7.64 -3.22 11.97
N ALA A 173 6.75 -3.35 10.99
CA ALA A 173 5.43 -2.75 11.04
C ALA A 173 4.34 -3.73 10.61
N ILE A 174 3.12 -3.49 11.09
CA ILE A 174 1.91 -4.24 10.78
C ILE A 174 0.88 -3.24 10.29
N PHE A 175 0.45 -3.38 9.04
CA PHE A 175 -0.67 -2.62 8.48
C PHE A 175 -1.88 -3.54 8.37
N THR A 176 -2.99 -3.16 8.98
CA THR A 176 -4.25 -3.91 8.94
C THR A 176 -5.31 -3.09 8.21
N LEU A 177 -5.87 -3.66 7.17
CA LEU A 177 -6.95 -3.10 6.36
C LEU A 177 -8.24 -3.86 6.66
N TRP A 178 -9.35 -3.15 6.85
CA TRP A 178 -10.69 -3.73 6.89
C TRP A 178 -11.50 -3.15 5.73
N LEU A 179 -12.01 -4.01 4.88
CA LEU A 179 -12.81 -3.65 3.71
C LEU A 179 -14.21 -4.28 3.83
N PRO A 180 -15.28 -3.55 3.54
CA PRO A 180 -16.61 -4.12 3.49
C PRO A 180 -16.71 -5.14 2.35
N VAL A 181 -17.49 -6.20 2.55
CA VAL A 181 -17.78 -7.19 1.49
C VAL A 181 -18.61 -6.53 0.38
N ASP A 182 -19.56 -5.66 0.75
CA ASP A 182 -20.43 -4.95 -0.17
C ASP A 182 -20.29 -3.43 0.06
N ALA A 183 -19.29 -2.83 -0.58
CA ALA A 183 -19.04 -1.40 -0.46
C ALA A 183 -20.08 -0.56 -1.24
N GLN A 184 -20.59 -1.07 -2.36
CA GLN A 184 -21.53 -0.36 -3.25
C GLN A 184 -22.86 -0.08 -2.57
N ARG A 185 -23.34 -0.98 -1.70
CA ARG A 185 -24.60 -0.84 -0.98
C ARG A 185 -24.61 0.33 0.03
N ARG A 186 -23.44 0.74 0.51
CA ARG A 186 -23.31 1.85 1.47
C ARG A 186 -23.31 3.23 0.80
N GLU A 187 -22.84 3.35 -0.44
CA GLU A 187 -22.94 4.61 -1.19
C GLU A 187 -24.38 4.93 -1.58
N ASP A 188 -25.19 3.92 -1.91
CA ASP A 188 -26.61 4.08 -2.25
C ASP A 188 -27.47 4.45 -1.02
N GLU A 189 -27.08 4.04 0.19
CA GLU A 189 -27.77 4.39 1.44
C GLU A 189 -27.44 5.80 1.98
N GLN A 190 -26.37 6.46 1.46
CA GLN A 190 -25.95 7.81 1.86
C GLN A 190 -26.36 8.91 0.85
N ARG A 191 -27.02 8.55 -0.24
CA ARG A 191 -27.63 9.48 -1.23
C ARG A 191 -29.12 9.68 -0.98
#